data_2fe2876d7846474d157b623c9e545ecf
#
_entry.id   2fe2876d7846474d157b623c9e545ecf
#
_cell.length_a   1.000
_cell.length_b   1.000
_cell.length_c   1.000
_cell.angle_alpha   90.00
_cell.angle_beta   90.00
_cell.angle_gamma   90.00
#
_symmetry.space_group_name_H-M   'P 1'
#
loop_
_entity.id
_entity.type
_entity.pdbx_description
1 polymer ?
#
loop_
_entity_poly.entity_id
_entity_poly.type
_entity_poly.pdbx_seq_one_letter_code
_entity_poly.pdbx_strand_id
1 'polypeptide(L)'
;MPTRVCCWVAITILSLVPCSPLLAAQEFSQRDWYAPLTDGDGLRYPLEIGPLTWHVVGSGIHPAKGSDGLIHLAYALQATNSWSVPATIKSVEVVDPAHSNQVSGENRVLDIRNEDVTGQVRLFTLPGTMNKQSYTNQIPSGQSGVMFFDVTYENMSQVPAAIAHRITVTTPPTPIGTEHTTVGHSIPIGREALVISPPLKGSGWVNGNGCCLEIGAHRFVTNAMNGTLDPSETFAIDWVQIDAHGLAYRTDGKRSEDWIGYGADILAVAPGTVVEVVRDLPNVTPGKNPEGLTIAQIAGNRVIIDMGSGYYAMYAHLAPGSIRLHVGDYVRQGQKLGLLGNTGNSSAPHLHFQLMDRPSSLDDTSLPFLFDHMNLEGRALLDLTALDENTDKKIAIPLDKHEAKPLTRAMPLSRDVLEFQ
;
A
#
# COMPACT_ATOMS: atom_id res chain seq x y z
N MET A 1 17.20 67.18 -43.46
CA MET A 1 18.57 66.68 -43.68
C MET A 1 18.81 65.55 -42.73
N PRO A 2 19.09 64.34 -43.20
CA PRO A 2 19.11 63.17 -42.35
C PRO A 2 20.53 62.83 -41.90
N THR A 3 20.67 62.52 -40.61
CA THR A 3 21.88 61.96 -40.01
C THR A 3 21.79 60.47 -39.94
N ARG A 4 22.71 59.78 -40.56
CA ARG A 4 22.90 58.34 -40.56
C ARG A 4 23.50 57.91 -39.23
N VAL A 5 22.93 56.89 -38.62
CA VAL A 5 23.49 56.12 -37.47
C VAL A 5 23.91 54.74 -37.96
N CYS A 6 25.20 54.44 -37.80
CA CYS A 6 25.81 53.14 -38.11
C CYS A 6 25.36 52.09 -37.07
N CYS A 7 24.80 50.98 -37.54
CA CYS A 7 24.63 49.79 -36.75
C CYS A 7 25.93 48.99 -36.75
N TRP A 8 26.48 48.74 -35.55
CA TRP A 8 27.46 47.68 -35.29
C TRP A 8 26.74 46.33 -35.03
N VAL A 9 27.03 45.36 -35.87
CA VAL A 9 26.56 43.99 -35.70
C VAL A 9 27.58 43.28 -34.80
N ALA A 10 27.20 42.95 -33.58
CA ALA A 10 27.95 42.03 -32.70
C ALA A 10 27.57 40.62 -33.04
N ILE A 11 28.50 39.84 -33.57
CA ILE A 11 28.36 38.39 -33.78
C ILE A 11 28.64 37.72 -32.43
N THR A 12 27.58 37.25 -31.79
CA THR A 12 27.69 36.40 -30.61
C THR A 12 27.77 34.92 -31.09
N ILE A 13 28.91 34.30 -30.85
CA ILE A 13 29.13 32.88 -31.10
C ILE A 13 28.34 32.12 -30.02
N LEU A 14 27.19 31.54 -30.40
CA LEU A 14 26.49 30.57 -29.55
C LEU A 14 27.27 29.25 -29.59
N SER A 15 27.89 28.87 -28.48
CA SER A 15 28.40 27.53 -28.23
C SER A 15 27.20 26.56 -28.12
N LEU A 16 27.06 25.71 -29.11
CA LEU A 16 26.13 24.55 -29.09
C LEU A 16 26.59 23.58 -28.01
N VAL A 17 25.95 23.61 -26.86
CA VAL A 17 25.99 22.51 -25.91
C VAL A 17 25.15 21.36 -26.51
N PRO A 18 25.68 20.16 -26.68
CA PRO A 18 24.90 19.06 -27.18
C PRO A 18 23.81 18.73 -26.12
N CYS A 19 22.56 18.95 -26.50
CA CYS A 19 21.40 18.51 -25.76
C CYS A 19 21.44 16.99 -25.75
N SER A 20 21.73 16.38 -24.60
CA SER A 20 21.53 14.94 -24.40
C SER A 20 20.09 14.60 -24.77
N PRO A 21 19.85 13.48 -25.49
CA PRO A 21 18.49 13.10 -25.81
C PRO A 21 17.75 12.89 -24.48
N LEU A 22 16.75 13.74 -24.22
CA LEU A 22 15.70 13.41 -23.28
C LEU A 22 15.24 12.00 -23.66
N LEU A 23 15.36 11.06 -22.72
CA LEU A 23 14.62 9.81 -22.77
C LEU A 23 13.17 10.19 -23.02
N ALA A 24 12.71 9.98 -24.25
CA ALA A 24 11.32 10.12 -24.61
C ALA A 24 10.55 9.25 -23.59
N ALA A 25 9.73 9.88 -22.76
CA ALA A 25 8.67 9.16 -22.07
C ALA A 25 7.95 8.40 -23.19
N GLN A 26 7.98 7.06 -23.12
CA GLN A 26 7.14 6.27 -23.99
C GLN A 26 5.71 6.72 -23.68
N GLU A 27 5.14 7.53 -24.55
CA GLU A 27 3.70 7.72 -24.58
C GLU A 27 3.13 6.34 -24.82
N PHE A 28 2.61 5.72 -23.77
CA PHE A 28 1.75 4.55 -23.88
C PHE A 28 0.53 5.03 -24.66
N SER A 29 0.48 4.71 -25.94
CA SER A 29 -0.69 5.05 -26.73
C SER A 29 -1.86 4.23 -26.15
N GLN A 30 -3.05 4.85 -26.02
CA GLN A 30 -4.26 4.15 -25.59
C GLN A 30 -4.57 2.89 -26.42
N ARG A 31 -3.94 2.74 -27.57
CA ARG A 31 -4.08 1.57 -28.44
C ARG A 31 -3.36 0.32 -27.92
N ASP A 32 -2.30 0.47 -27.12
CA ASP A 32 -1.53 -0.66 -26.58
C ASP A 32 -2.30 -1.42 -25.50
N TRP A 33 -3.27 -0.76 -24.85
CA TRP A 33 -4.18 -1.39 -23.88
C TRP A 33 -5.21 -2.33 -24.51
N TYR A 34 -5.41 -2.23 -25.82
CA TYR A 34 -6.35 -3.05 -26.57
C TYR A 34 -5.66 -3.98 -27.58
N ALA A 35 -4.36 -4.20 -27.45
CA ALA A 35 -3.73 -5.24 -28.23
C ALA A 35 -4.45 -6.57 -27.88
N PRO A 36 -5.21 -7.16 -28.82
CA PRO A 36 -5.85 -8.45 -28.53
C PRO A 36 -4.74 -9.42 -28.17
N LEU A 37 -4.92 -10.17 -27.08
CA LEU A 37 -4.08 -11.31 -26.80
C LEU A 37 -4.12 -12.20 -28.04
N THR A 38 -3.05 -12.24 -28.81
CA THR A 38 -2.91 -13.14 -29.94
C THR A 38 -2.08 -14.32 -29.45
N ASP A 39 -2.48 -15.53 -29.79
CA ASP A 39 -1.56 -16.65 -29.75
C ASP A 39 -0.42 -16.40 -30.76
N GLY A 40 0.66 -17.18 -30.68
CA GLY A 40 1.82 -17.00 -31.52
C GLY A 40 1.53 -17.06 -33.04
N ASP A 41 0.35 -17.49 -33.44
CA ASP A 41 -0.13 -17.62 -34.83
C ASP A 41 -1.06 -16.45 -35.25
N GLY A 42 -1.28 -15.46 -34.38
CA GLY A 42 -2.12 -14.30 -34.65
C GLY A 42 -3.63 -14.57 -34.58
N LEU A 43 -4.04 -15.70 -34.01
CA LEU A 43 -5.44 -15.98 -33.69
C LEU A 43 -5.91 -15.05 -32.58
N ARG A 44 -7.06 -14.40 -32.79
CA ARG A 44 -7.73 -13.65 -31.74
C ARG A 44 -8.38 -14.63 -30.77
N TYR A 45 -8.24 -14.37 -29.46
CA TYR A 45 -9.05 -15.09 -28.48
C TYR A 45 -10.53 -14.94 -28.81
N PRO A 46 -11.33 -15.98 -28.58
CA PRO A 46 -12.77 -15.85 -28.72
C PRO A 46 -13.25 -14.68 -27.86
N LEU A 47 -14.21 -13.92 -28.37
CA LEU A 47 -14.83 -12.85 -27.58
C LEU A 47 -15.53 -13.51 -26.37
N GLU A 48 -15.05 -13.19 -25.19
CA GLU A 48 -15.65 -13.61 -23.94
C GLU A 48 -16.56 -12.50 -23.43
N ILE A 49 -17.74 -12.87 -23.01
CA ILE A 49 -18.70 -11.94 -22.42
C ILE A 49 -19.09 -12.40 -21.03
N GLY A 50 -19.05 -11.48 -20.08
CA GLY A 50 -19.40 -11.76 -18.69
C GLY A 50 -19.97 -10.53 -17.99
N PRO A 51 -20.56 -10.70 -16.79
CA PRO A 51 -21.21 -9.63 -16.06
C PRO A 51 -20.22 -8.65 -15.42
N LEU A 52 -18.97 -9.05 -15.19
CA LEU A 52 -18.01 -8.25 -14.46
C LEU A 52 -17.05 -7.49 -15.37
N THR A 53 -16.84 -6.23 -15.04
CA THR A 53 -15.69 -5.43 -15.48
C THR A 53 -14.79 -5.20 -14.28
N TRP A 54 -13.46 -5.07 -14.46
CA TRP A 54 -12.55 -4.83 -13.35
C TRP A 54 -11.33 -4.04 -13.76
N HIS A 55 -10.71 -3.42 -12.77
CA HIS A 55 -9.44 -2.70 -12.90
C HIS A 55 -8.67 -2.74 -11.58
N VAL A 56 -7.36 -2.52 -11.65
CA VAL A 56 -6.51 -2.37 -10.45
C VAL A 56 -6.83 -1.04 -9.77
N VAL A 57 -6.97 -1.07 -8.46
CA VAL A 57 -7.14 0.12 -7.63
C VAL A 57 -5.77 0.69 -7.28
N GLY A 58 -5.61 2.00 -7.44
CA GLY A 58 -4.35 2.69 -7.18
C GLY A 58 -3.39 2.78 -8.38
N SER A 59 -2.13 3.12 -8.14
CA SER A 59 -1.15 3.51 -9.17
C SER A 59 -0.40 2.35 -9.83
N GLY A 60 -0.69 1.09 -9.47
CA GLY A 60 -0.08 -0.08 -10.10
C GLY A 60 0.29 -1.20 -9.13
N ILE A 61 0.97 -2.21 -9.68
CA ILE A 61 1.42 -3.39 -8.93
C ILE A 61 2.95 -3.38 -8.89
N HIS A 62 3.52 -3.36 -7.69
CA HIS A 62 4.96 -3.26 -7.48
C HIS A 62 5.47 -4.48 -6.70
N PRO A 63 6.47 -5.22 -7.22
CA PRO A 63 7.02 -6.35 -6.50
C PRO A 63 7.87 -5.88 -5.31
N ALA A 64 7.71 -6.58 -4.18
CA ALA A 64 8.48 -6.33 -2.96
C ALA A 64 8.95 -7.64 -2.35
N LYS A 65 10.24 -7.75 -2.02
CA LYS A 65 10.76 -8.92 -1.31
C LYS A 65 10.39 -8.85 0.16
N GLY A 66 9.59 -9.80 0.65
CA GLY A 66 9.18 -9.91 2.04
C GLY A 66 10.28 -10.40 2.98
N SER A 67 10.08 -10.24 4.28
CA SER A 67 10.94 -10.78 5.35
C SER A 67 11.00 -12.31 5.36
N ASP A 68 9.99 -12.97 4.79
CA ASP A 68 9.93 -14.42 4.55
C ASP A 68 10.82 -14.88 3.39
N GLY A 69 11.32 -13.94 2.58
CA GLY A 69 12.18 -14.17 1.44
C GLY A 69 11.45 -14.30 0.11
N LEU A 70 10.13 -14.34 0.09
CA LEU A 70 9.31 -14.37 -1.11
C LEU A 70 9.16 -12.98 -1.74
N ILE A 71 8.83 -12.93 -3.02
CA ILE A 71 8.45 -11.70 -3.70
C ILE A 71 6.93 -11.61 -3.68
N HIS A 72 6.41 -10.54 -3.11
CA HIS A 72 4.98 -10.26 -2.98
C HIS A 72 4.52 -9.28 -4.06
N LEU A 73 3.39 -9.59 -4.69
CA LEU A 73 2.59 -8.66 -5.46
C LEU A 73 1.28 -8.47 -4.71
N ALA A 74 1.23 -7.45 -3.85
CA ALA A 74 0.03 -7.12 -3.10
C ALA A 74 -0.70 -5.97 -3.78
N TYR A 75 -1.98 -6.17 -4.10
CA TYR A 75 -2.82 -5.18 -4.81
C TYR A 75 -4.30 -5.46 -4.62
N ALA A 76 -5.14 -4.58 -5.14
CA ALA A 76 -6.58 -4.74 -5.12
C ALA A 76 -7.17 -4.55 -6.52
N LEU A 77 -8.26 -5.28 -6.80
CA LEU A 77 -9.11 -5.09 -7.98
C LEU A 77 -10.48 -4.60 -7.55
N GLN A 78 -10.97 -3.53 -8.15
CA GLN A 78 -12.38 -3.20 -8.13
C GLN A 78 -13.08 -3.92 -9.27
N ALA A 79 -14.10 -4.73 -8.95
CA ALA A 79 -14.97 -5.37 -9.93
C ALA A 79 -16.38 -4.79 -9.84
N THR A 80 -16.99 -4.52 -11.00
CA THR A 80 -18.36 -3.98 -11.10
C THR A 80 -19.21 -4.92 -11.91
N ASN A 81 -20.39 -5.28 -11.38
CA ASN A 81 -21.37 -6.06 -12.12
C ASN A 81 -22.20 -5.14 -13.03
N SER A 82 -21.97 -5.22 -14.33
CA SER A 82 -22.65 -4.42 -15.37
C SER A 82 -23.96 -5.02 -15.87
N TRP A 83 -24.33 -6.22 -15.42
CA TRP A 83 -25.58 -6.88 -15.82
C TRP A 83 -26.73 -6.60 -14.85
N SER A 84 -27.95 -6.85 -15.30
CA SER A 84 -29.18 -6.71 -14.52
C SER A 84 -29.47 -7.84 -13.55
N VAL A 85 -28.60 -8.86 -13.49
CA VAL A 85 -28.70 -10.02 -12.60
C VAL A 85 -27.46 -10.11 -11.68
N PRO A 86 -27.57 -10.71 -10.50
CA PRO A 86 -26.43 -10.88 -9.62
C PRO A 86 -25.40 -11.82 -10.24
N ALA A 87 -24.13 -11.56 -9.99
CA ALA A 87 -22.99 -12.37 -10.39
C ALA A 87 -22.31 -12.99 -9.17
N THR A 88 -22.22 -14.33 -9.14
CA THR A 88 -21.52 -15.04 -8.08
C THR A 88 -20.16 -15.51 -8.60
N ILE A 89 -19.08 -15.01 -7.99
CA ILE A 89 -17.71 -15.39 -8.36
C ILE A 89 -17.46 -16.83 -7.90
N LYS A 90 -17.01 -17.65 -8.82
CA LYS A 90 -16.67 -19.07 -8.62
C LYS A 90 -15.17 -19.27 -8.45
N SER A 91 -14.38 -18.55 -9.26
CA SER A 91 -12.92 -18.56 -9.17
C SER A 91 -12.34 -17.27 -9.74
N VAL A 92 -11.18 -16.90 -9.21
CA VAL A 92 -10.30 -15.88 -9.76
C VAL A 92 -8.92 -16.49 -9.90
N GLU A 93 -8.39 -16.51 -11.11
CA GLU A 93 -7.04 -16.97 -11.39
C GLU A 93 -6.19 -15.78 -11.83
N VAL A 94 -5.02 -15.63 -11.24
CA VAL A 94 -4.00 -14.69 -11.72
C VAL A 94 -3.10 -15.46 -12.69
N VAL A 95 -3.01 -15.00 -13.93
CA VAL A 95 -2.32 -15.71 -15.00
C VAL A 95 -1.24 -14.83 -15.63
N ASP A 96 -0.20 -15.48 -16.16
CA ASP A 96 0.79 -14.81 -17.02
C ASP A 96 0.21 -14.71 -18.44
N PRO A 97 -0.06 -13.50 -18.95
CA PRO A 97 -0.66 -13.32 -20.28
C PRO A 97 0.25 -13.77 -21.42
N ALA A 98 1.57 -13.87 -21.22
CA ALA A 98 2.50 -14.39 -22.21
C ALA A 98 2.34 -15.90 -22.42
N HIS A 99 1.74 -16.61 -21.45
CA HIS A 99 1.55 -18.06 -21.48
C HIS A 99 0.09 -18.48 -21.27
N SER A 100 -0.86 -17.58 -21.49
CA SER A 100 -2.28 -17.74 -21.15
C SER A 100 -3.00 -18.86 -21.94
N ASN A 101 -2.44 -19.32 -23.05
CA ASN A 101 -3.00 -20.45 -23.83
C ASN A 101 -2.87 -21.79 -23.11
N GLN A 102 -1.94 -21.91 -22.20
CA GLN A 102 -1.78 -23.11 -21.39
C GLN A 102 -2.54 -22.96 -20.08
N VAL A 103 -3.75 -23.45 -20.02
CA VAL A 103 -4.52 -23.66 -18.77
C VAL A 103 -3.86 -24.79 -17.95
N SER A 104 -2.56 -24.93 -18.00
CA SER A 104 -1.81 -25.84 -17.15
C SER A 104 -1.49 -25.13 -15.83
N GLY A 105 -1.52 -25.86 -14.73
CA GLY A 105 -1.24 -25.32 -13.40
C GLY A 105 0.09 -24.57 -13.25
N GLU A 106 1.01 -24.72 -14.20
CA GLU A 106 2.32 -24.09 -14.22
C GLU A 106 2.29 -22.56 -14.43
N ASN A 107 1.24 -22.04 -15.09
CA ASN A 107 1.07 -20.60 -15.33
C ASN A 107 0.12 -19.93 -14.34
N ARG A 108 -0.36 -20.66 -13.35
CA ARG A 108 -1.23 -20.12 -12.30
C ARG A 108 -0.35 -19.54 -11.22
N VAL A 109 -0.54 -18.25 -11.00
CA VAL A 109 0.14 -17.53 -9.95
C VAL A 109 -0.65 -17.61 -8.65
N LEU A 110 -1.97 -17.43 -8.73
CA LEU A 110 -2.89 -17.60 -7.62
C LEU A 110 -4.22 -18.14 -8.17
N ASP A 111 -4.77 -19.15 -7.51
CA ASP A 111 -6.10 -19.70 -7.82
C ASP A 111 -6.98 -19.54 -6.58
N ILE A 112 -7.88 -18.57 -6.64
CA ILE A 112 -8.87 -18.32 -5.61
C ILE A 112 -10.16 -19.04 -6.02
N ARG A 113 -10.51 -20.10 -5.28
CA ARG A 113 -11.73 -20.86 -5.50
C ARG A 113 -12.84 -20.44 -4.55
N ASN A 114 -14.03 -21.04 -4.69
CA ASN A 114 -15.23 -20.62 -3.96
C ASN A 114 -15.04 -20.34 -2.46
N GLU A 115 -14.29 -21.20 -1.77
CA GLU A 115 -14.09 -21.09 -0.33
C GLU A 115 -13.19 -19.90 0.03
N ASP A 116 -12.21 -19.60 -0.83
CA ASP A 116 -11.24 -18.54 -0.60
C ASP A 116 -11.78 -17.16 -1.03
N VAL A 117 -12.59 -17.12 -2.09
CA VAL A 117 -13.18 -15.87 -2.62
C VAL A 117 -14.15 -15.25 -1.62
N THR A 118 -14.90 -16.04 -0.87
CA THR A 118 -15.95 -15.54 0.02
C THR A 118 -15.44 -14.56 1.08
N GLY A 119 -14.21 -14.72 1.55
CA GLY A 119 -13.58 -13.81 2.51
C GLY A 119 -12.82 -12.63 1.87
N GLN A 120 -12.65 -12.62 0.55
CA GLN A 120 -11.74 -11.68 -0.12
C GLN A 120 -12.44 -10.61 -0.97
N VAL A 121 -13.73 -10.72 -1.18
CA VAL A 121 -14.52 -9.69 -1.87
C VAL A 121 -15.20 -8.79 -0.86
N ARG A 122 -14.82 -7.53 -0.85
CA ARG A 122 -15.49 -6.50 -0.08
C ARG A 122 -16.47 -5.74 -0.97
N LEU A 123 -17.75 -5.71 -0.60
CA LEU A 123 -18.73 -4.87 -1.29
C LEU A 123 -18.68 -3.45 -0.74
N PHE A 124 -18.62 -2.47 -1.65
CA PHE A 124 -18.92 -1.08 -1.31
C PHE A 124 -20.42 -0.93 -1.17
N THR A 125 -20.88 -0.74 0.05
CA THR A 125 -22.24 -0.31 0.33
C THR A 125 -22.29 1.22 0.36
N LEU A 126 -23.49 1.79 0.11
CA LEU A 126 -23.74 3.24 0.04
C LEU A 126 -23.12 4.05 1.20
N PRO A 127 -22.80 5.34 1.00
CA PRO A 127 -22.23 6.22 2.03
C PRO A 127 -23.03 6.16 3.35
N GLY A 128 -22.34 6.01 4.47
CA GLY A 128 -22.92 5.86 5.81
C GLY A 128 -22.82 4.45 6.40
N THR A 129 -22.40 3.45 5.61
CA THR A 129 -22.18 2.07 6.09
C THR A 129 -20.71 1.67 6.10
N MET A 130 -19.79 2.62 6.10
CA MET A 130 -18.34 2.41 6.04
C MET A 130 -17.79 1.44 7.11
N ASN A 131 -18.52 1.23 8.23
CA ASN A 131 -18.15 0.32 9.31
C ASN A 131 -18.71 -1.11 9.18
N LYS A 132 -19.50 -1.41 8.14
CA LYS A 132 -19.96 -2.77 7.87
C LYS A 132 -19.29 -3.30 6.61
N GLN A 133 -18.18 -3.98 6.82
CA GLN A 133 -17.57 -4.79 5.76
C GLN A 133 -18.48 -5.99 5.49
N SER A 134 -19.01 -6.08 4.27
CA SER A 134 -19.72 -7.27 3.81
C SER A 134 -18.77 -8.10 2.97
N TYR A 135 -18.38 -9.24 3.49
CA TYR A 135 -17.61 -10.24 2.74
C TYR A 135 -18.61 -11.15 2.03
N THR A 136 -18.47 -11.26 0.72
CA THR A 136 -19.35 -12.10 -0.10
C THR A 136 -18.62 -12.41 -1.41
N ASN A 137 -18.98 -13.54 -2.01
CA ASN A 137 -18.58 -13.87 -3.38
C ASN A 137 -19.63 -13.46 -4.43
N GLN A 138 -20.70 -12.76 -4.03
CA GLN A 138 -21.75 -12.31 -4.93
C GLN A 138 -21.74 -10.79 -5.05
N ILE A 139 -21.67 -10.27 -6.28
CA ILE A 139 -21.80 -8.86 -6.60
C ILE A 139 -23.21 -8.64 -7.18
N PRO A 140 -24.10 -7.93 -6.49
CA PRO A 140 -25.43 -7.60 -7.00
C PRO A 140 -25.37 -6.75 -8.26
N SER A 141 -26.46 -6.73 -9.03
CA SER A 141 -26.61 -5.88 -10.22
C SER A 141 -26.25 -4.43 -9.95
N GLY A 142 -25.39 -3.83 -10.77
CA GLY A 142 -25.00 -2.43 -10.68
C GLY A 142 -24.13 -2.07 -9.47
N GLN A 143 -23.67 -3.07 -8.69
CA GLN A 143 -22.79 -2.85 -7.56
C GLN A 143 -21.33 -3.20 -7.88
N SER A 144 -20.43 -2.67 -7.04
CA SER A 144 -19.01 -2.95 -7.09
C SER A 144 -18.53 -3.63 -5.80
N GLY A 145 -17.49 -4.46 -5.94
CA GLY A 145 -16.74 -5.02 -4.83
C GLY A 145 -15.26 -4.85 -5.05
N VAL A 146 -14.46 -5.03 -4.00
CA VAL A 146 -12.99 -5.04 -4.09
C VAL A 146 -12.47 -6.40 -3.66
N MET A 147 -11.58 -6.94 -4.47
CA MET A 147 -10.85 -8.17 -4.21
C MET A 147 -9.40 -7.81 -3.90
N PHE A 148 -8.83 -8.40 -2.85
CA PHE A 148 -7.46 -8.16 -2.41
C PHE A 148 -6.59 -9.38 -2.71
N PHE A 149 -5.42 -9.14 -3.29
CA PHE A 149 -4.48 -10.18 -3.70
C PHE A 149 -3.13 -9.99 -3.03
N ASP A 150 -2.51 -11.09 -2.66
CA ASP A 150 -1.09 -11.19 -2.35
C ASP A 150 -0.54 -12.40 -3.11
N VAL A 151 0.08 -12.14 -4.25
CA VAL A 151 0.62 -13.17 -5.14
C VAL A 151 2.10 -13.28 -4.89
N THR A 152 2.59 -14.49 -4.56
CA THR A 152 3.98 -14.69 -4.18
C THR A 152 4.78 -15.48 -5.19
N TYR A 153 6.07 -15.18 -5.28
CA TYR A 153 7.07 -15.86 -6.10
C TYR A 153 8.33 -16.14 -5.28
N GLU A 154 9.05 -17.20 -5.59
CA GLU A 154 10.29 -17.52 -4.89
C GLU A 154 11.41 -16.49 -5.15
N ASN A 155 11.42 -15.87 -6.34
CA ASN A 155 12.42 -14.87 -6.71
C ASN A 155 11.94 -13.96 -7.84
N MET A 156 12.63 -12.82 -8.02
CA MET A 156 12.30 -11.80 -9.02
C MET A 156 12.31 -12.31 -10.47
N SER A 157 13.08 -13.34 -10.79
CA SER A 157 13.13 -13.86 -12.17
C SER A 157 11.88 -14.65 -12.56
N GLN A 158 11.06 -15.03 -11.59
CA GLN A 158 9.77 -15.70 -11.81
C GLN A 158 8.61 -14.70 -11.95
N VAL A 159 8.81 -13.45 -11.55
CA VAL A 159 7.78 -12.41 -11.68
C VAL A 159 7.60 -12.09 -13.16
N PRO A 160 6.40 -12.28 -13.74
CA PRO A 160 6.15 -11.97 -15.14
C PRO A 160 6.19 -10.46 -15.38
N ALA A 161 6.41 -10.05 -16.61
CA ALA A 161 6.36 -8.63 -16.98
C ALA A 161 4.97 -8.02 -16.82
N ALA A 162 3.93 -8.86 -16.89
CA ALA A 162 2.53 -8.47 -16.70
C ALA A 162 1.73 -9.67 -16.19
N ILE A 163 0.59 -9.38 -15.55
CA ILE A 163 -0.40 -10.38 -15.14
C ILE A 163 -1.75 -10.07 -15.77
N ALA A 164 -2.62 -11.06 -15.83
CA ALA A 164 -4.03 -10.90 -16.15
C ALA A 164 -4.88 -11.72 -15.18
N HIS A 165 -6.19 -11.45 -15.15
CA HIS A 165 -7.13 -12.15 -14.29
C HIS A 165 -8.12 -12.90 -15.14
N ARG A 166 -8.25 -14.21 -14.89
CA ARG A 166 -9.34 -15.04 -15.40
C ARG A 166 -10.37 -15.19 -14.31
N ILE A 167 -11.58 -14.66 -14.53
CA ILE A 167 -12.66 -14.69 -13.56
C ILE A 167 -13.79 -15.53 -14.10
N THR A 168 -14.19 -16.56 -13.34
CA THR A 168 -15.37 -17.37 -13.63
C THR A 168 -16.49 -16.99 -12.65
N VAL A 169 -17.66 -16.69 -13.19
CA VAL A 169 -18.86 -16.34 -12.44
C VAL A 169 -20.05 -17.19 -12.84
N THR A 170 -21.00 -17.34 -11.92
CA THR A 170 -22.33 -17.86 -12.24
C THR A 170 -23.37 -16.78 -12.07
N THR A 171 -24.41 -16.83 -12.90
CA THR A 171 -25.58 -15.95 -12.85
C THR A 171 -26.86 -16.79 -12.86
N PRO A 172 -28.03 -16.23 -12.53
CA PRO A 172 -29.31 -16.77 -12.96
C PRO A 172 -29.32 -16.97 -14.48
N PRO A 173 -30.22 -17.83 -15.01
CA PRO A 173 -30.28 -18.08 -16.46
C PRO A 173 -30.37 -16.83 -17.30
N THR A 174 -29.50 -16.74 -18.30
CA THR A 174 -29.45 -15.67 -19.30
C THR A 174 -29.48 -16.29 -20.71
N PRO A 175 -29.74 -15.53 -21.78
CA PRO A 175 -29.72 -16.05 -23.16
C PRO A 175 -28.39 -16.65 -23.57
N ILE A 176 -27.28 -16.34 -22.87
CA ILE A 176 -25.93 -16.80 -23.17
C ILE A 176 -25.40 -17.79 -22.13
N GLY A 177 -26.27 -18.34 -21.27
CA GLY A 177 -25.93 -19.36 -20.29
C GLY A 177 -25.97 -18.86 -18.82
N THR A 178 -25.42 -19.69 -17.94
CA THR A 178 -25.40 -19.46 -16.49
C THR A 178 -23.99 -19.37 -15.90
N GLU A 179 -22.98 -19.78 -16.66
CA GLU A 179 -21.57 -19.70 -16.25
C GLU A 179 -20.77 -18.96 -17.32
N HIS A 180 -19.97 -18.02 -16.88
CA HIS A 180 -19.23 -17.10 -17.74
C HIS A 180 -17.79 -17.00 -17.23
N THR A 181 -16.83 -17.29 -18.10
CA THR A 181 -15.40 -17.11 -17.83
C THR A 181 -14.90 -15.97 -18.71
N THR A 182 -14.21 -15.02 -18.12
CA THR A 182 -13.65 -13.86 -18.82
C THR A 182 -12.21 -13.67 -18.42
N VAL A 183 -11.31 -13.48 -19.41
CA VAL A 183 -9.92 -13.06 -19.16
C VAL A 183 -9.82 -11.57 -19.40
N GLY A 184 -9.33 -10.85 -18.40
CA GLY A 184 -9.14 -9.40 -18.47
C GLY A 184 -7.89 -8.99 -19.24
N HIS A 185 -7.75 -7.69 -19.40
CA HIS A 185 -6.56 -7.12 -20.03
C HIS A 185 -5.30 -7.38 -19.21
N SER A 186 -4.17 -7.41 -19.91
CA SER A 186 -2.84 -7.48 -19.34
C SER A 186 -2.55 -6.25 -18.48
N ILE A 187 -2.06 -6.46 -17.26
CA ILE A 187 -1.69 -5.43 -16.28
C ILE A 187 -0.17 -5.49 -16.11
N PRO A 188 0.57 -4.45 -16.53
CA PRO A 188 2.02 -4.46 -16.39
C PRO A 188 2.44 -4.46 -14.93
N ILE A 189 3.49 -5.20 -14.60
CA ILE A 189 4.14 -5.16 -13.30
C ILE A 189 5.12 -3.98 -13.28
N GLY A 190 5.01 -3.15 -12.26
CA GLY A 190 5.83 -1.97 -12.06
C GLY A 190 7.26 -2.29 -11.61
N ARG A 191 7.99 -1.24 -11.20
CA ARG A 191 9.35 -1.39 -10.67
C ARG A 191 9.32 -2.06 -9.30
N GLU A 192 10.42 -2.72 -8.94
CA GLU A 192 10.64 -3.18 -7.57
C GLU A 192 10.50 -2.02 -6.57
N ALA A 193 10.02 -2.36 -5.37
CA ALA A 193 9.82 -1.42 -4.28
C ALA A 193 11.08 -0.62 -3.94
N LEU A 194 10.90 0.64 -3.51
CA LEU A 194 11.99 1.55 -3.15
C LEU A 194 12.71 1.06 -1.89
N VAL A 195 14.03 1.16 -1.89
CA VAL A 195 14.85 0.88 -0.69
C VAL A 195 15.02 2.16 0.12
N ILE A 196 14.70 2.09 1.41
CA ILE A 196 14.79 3.18 2.39
C ILE A 196 15.46 2.68 3.68
N SER A 197 15.87 3.58 4.57
CA SER A 197 16.27 3.18 5.93
C SER A 197 15.07 3.09 6.88
N PRO A 198 15.22 2.36 8.01
CA PRO A 198 14.19 2.33 9.03
C PRO A 198 13.89 3.71 9.65
N PRO A 199 12.61 3.99 10.01
CA PRO A 199 12.22 5.24 10.66
C PRO A 199 12.48 5.27 12.18
N LEU A 200 12.96 4.17 12.75
CA LEU A 200 13.09 3.91 14.18
C LEU A 200 14.44 3.27 14.50
N LYS A 201 14.80 3.21 15.80
CA LYS A 201 15.97 2.50 16.31
C LYS A 201 15.62 1.62 17.50
N GLY A 202 16.49 0.61 17.76
CA GLY A 202 16.33 -0.33 18.87
C GLY A 202 15.49 -1.55 18.52
N SER A 203 15.26 -2.42 19.49
CA SER A 203 14.60 -3.71 19.34
C SER A 203 13.14 -3.70 19.80
N GLY A 204 12.42 -4.78 19.49
CA GLY A 204 11.05 -5.00 19.93
C GLY A 204 9.99 -4.23 19.13
N TRP A 205 10.30 -3.77 17.93
CA TRP A 205 9.34 -3.10 17.07
C TRP A 205 8.46 -4.11 16.32
N VAL A 206 7.17 -4.13 16.68
CA VAL A 206 6.16 -4.99 16.06
C VAL A 206 5.56 -4.27 14.87
N ASN A 207 5.55 -4.93 13.71
CA ASN A 207 4.82 -4.50 12.53
C ASN A 207 3.32 -4.81 12.70
N GLY A 208 2.55 -3.81 13.11
CA GLY A 208 1.10 -3.86 13.15
C GLY A 208 0.48 -3.41 11.84
N ASN A 209 -0.62 -4.05 11.47
CA ASN A 209 -1.43 -3.72 10.30
C ASN A 209 -0.71 -3.72 8.94
N GLY A 210 0.59 -4.09 8.91
CA GLY A 210 1.36 -4.11 7.67
C GLY A 210 0.94 -5.21 6.69
N CYS A 211 1.49 -5.16 5.49
CA CYS A 211 1.30 -6.16 4.44
C CYS A 211 1.80 -7.54 4.90
N CYS A 212 1.29 -8.70 4.53
CA CYS A 212 0.19 -8.88 3.59
C CYS A 212 -0.80 -9.91 4.17
N LEU A 213 -1.32 -9.65 5.35
CA LEU A 213 -2.35 -10.52 5.93
C LEU A 213 -3.61 -10.48 5.06
N GLU A 214 -4.32 -11.60 5.00
CA GLU A 214 -5.61 -11.71 4.32
C GLU A 214 -6.63 -10.74 4.91
N ILE A 215 -6.57 -10.55 6.23
CA ILE A 215 -7.42 -9.63 6.99
C ILE A 215 -6.50 -8.71 7.79
N GLY A 216 -6.46 -7.43 7.42
CA GLY A 216 -5.69 -6.41 8.11
C GLY A 216 -6.38 -5.06 8.00
N ALA A 217 -6.35 -4.24 9.04
CA ALA A 217 -7.05 -2.96 9.05
C ALA A 217 -6.60 -2.08 7.86
N HIS A 218 -5.30 -1.93 7.65
CA HIS A 218 -4.75 -1.10 6.58
C HIS A 218 -5.04 -1.65 5.17
N ARG A 219 -4.98 -2.97 4.99
CA ARG A 219 -5.18 -3.58 3.68
C ARG A 219 -6.55 -3.29 3.09
N PHE A 220 -7.57 -3.12 3.93
CA PHE A 220 -8.94 -2.86 3.50
C PHE A 220 -9.29 -1.38 3.42
N VAL A 221 -8.36 -0.50 3.78
CA VAL A 221 -8.59 0.94 3.64
C VAL A 221 -8.54 1.30 2.16
N THR A 222 -9.71 1.59 1.62
CA THR A 222 -9.88 2.13 0.29
C THR A 222 -10.76 3.37 0.41
N ASN A 223 -10.19 4.53 0.13
CA ASN A 223 -10.87 5.80 0.27
C ASN A 223 -11.40 6.28 -1.07
N ALA A 224 -12.69 6.68 -1.09
CA ALA A 224 -13.27 7.38 -2.24
C ALA A 224 -13.00 8.88 -2.08
N MET A 225 -11.89 9.35 -2.62
CA MET A 225 -11.44 10.73 -2.51
C MET A 225 -11.35 11.35 -3.91
N ASN A 226 -11.79 12.58 -4.04
CA ASN A 226 -11.69 13.37 -5.28
C ASN A 226 -12.16 12.64 -6.57
N GLY A 227 -13.04 11.65 -6.44
CA GLY A 227 -13.60 10.87 -7.57
C GLY A 227 -12.80 9.63 -7.95
N THR A 228 -11.73 9.31 -7.23
CA THR A 228 -10.95 8.08 -7.34
C THR A 228 -11.13 7.18 -6.12
N LEU A 229 -10.83 5.90 -6.29
CA LEU A 229 -10.76 4.95 -5.19
C LEU A 229 -9.28 4.63 -4.94
N ASP A 230 -8.79 5.02 -3.76
CA ASP A 230 -7.38 4.92 -3.44
C ASP A 230 -7.11 3.94 -2.29
N PRO A 231 -6.17 2.97 -2.47
CA PRO A 231 -5.74 2.03 -1.44
C PRO A 231 -4.62 2.69 -0.61
N SER A 232 -4.97 3.70 0.19
CA SER A 232 -4.02 4.60 0.82
C SER A 232 -3.14 3.96 1.90
N GLU A 233 -3.54 2.80 2.46
CA GLU A 233 -2.81 2.19 3.59
C GLU A 233 -2.33 0.76 3.33
N THR A 234 -2.42 0.24 2.09
CA THR A 234 -2.08 -1.17 1.79
C THR A 234 -0.71 -1.61 2.33
N PHE A 235 0.29 -0.73 2.30
CA PHE A 235 1.65 -0.99 2.78
C PHE A 235 2.03 -0.14 4.00
N ALA A 236 1.06 0.54 4.61
CA ALA A 236 1.28 1.29 5.83
C ALA A 236 1.55 0.34 7.00
N ILE A 237 2.35 0.78 7.97
CA ILE A 237 2.72 0.01 9.15
C ILE A 237 2.49 0.87 10.39
N ASP A 238 1.85 0.27 11.40
CA ASP A 238 1.73 0.80 12.74
C ASP A 238 2.80 0.18 13.63
N TRP A 239 3.86 0.94 13.91
CA TRP A 239 4.98 0.48 14.71
C TRP A 239 4.70 0.63 16.19
N VAL A 240 4.49 -0.48 16.89
CA VAL A 240 4.35 -0.55 18.34
C VAL A 240 5.58 -1.20 18.94
N GLN A 241 6.16 -0.62 19.99
CA GLN A 241 7.31 -1.22 20.67
C GLN A 241 6.85 -2.08 21.86
N ILE A 242 7.45 -3.26 21.98
CA ILE A 242 7.25 -4.19 23.09
C ILE A 242 8.58 -4.47 23.82
N ASP A 243 8.50 -4.86 25.08
CA ASP A 243 9.68 -5.32 25.84
C ASP A 243 10.00 -6.80 25.57
N ALA A 244 11.07 -7.28 26.22
CA ALA A 244 11.50 -8.67 26.11
C ALA A 244 10.45 -9.70 26.57
N HIS A 245 9.41 -9.27 27.29
CA HIS A 245 8.30 -10.08 27.77
C HIS A 245 7.05 -9.97 26.90
N GLY A 246 7.10 -9.21 25.79
CA GLY A 246 5.99 -8.97 24.89
C GLY A 246 4.99 -7.93 25.38
N LEU A 247 5.34 -7.12 26.39
CA LEU A 247 4.48 -6.08 26.93
C LEU A 247 4.66 -4.77 26.17
N ALA A 248 3.56 -4.14 25.74
CA ALA A 248 3.58 -2.86 25.04
C ALA A 248 3.58 -1.65 26.02
N TYR A 249 3.18 -1.85 27.28
CA TYR A 249 3.14 -0.80 28.30
C TYR A 249 3.51 -1.32 29.69
N ARG A 250 3.97 -0.42 30.57
CA ARG A 250 4.55 -0.75 31.89
C ARG A 250 3.52 -0.86 32.99
N THR A 251 2.50 0.02 33.01
CA THR A 251 1.48 0.12 34.06
C THR A 251 0.13 -0.45 33.60
N ASP A 252 -0.93 0.35 33.62
CA ASP A 252 -2.26 -0.04 33.12
C ASP A 252 -2.54 0.44 31.68
N GLY A 253 -1.55 1.09 31.04
CA GLY A 253 -1.64 1.54 29.64
C GLY A 253 -2.57 2.71 29.38
N LYS A 254 -3.16 3.33 30.42
CA LYS A 254 -4.16 4.41 30.28
C LYS A 254 -3.56 5.77 29.93
N ARG A 255 -2.26 5.91 30.09
CA ARG A 255 -1.52 7.12 29.73
C ARG A 255 -0.54 6.79 28.61
N SER A 256 -0.37 7.73 27.68
CA SER A 256 0.57 7.52 26.56
C SER A 256 2.00 7.26 27.07
N GLU A 257 2.42 7.91 28.15
CA GLU A 257 3.75 7.76 28.74
C GLU A 257 4.00 6.37 29.36
N ASP A 258 2.97 5.59 29.58
CA ASP A 258 3.09 4.21 30.07
C ASP A 258 3.58 3.25 28.97
N TRP A 259 3.37 3.60 27.71
CA TRP A 259 3.73 2.80 26.56
C TRP A 259 5.23 2.86 26.25
N ILE A 260 5.81 1.73 25.91
CA ILE A 260 7.27 1.56 25.77
C ILE A 260 7.81 2.43 24.63
N GLY A 261 7.13 2.44 23.50
CA GLY A 261 7.52 3.22 22.32
C GLY A 261 7.22 4.71 22.40
N TYR A 262 6.40 5.18 23.37
CA TYR A 262 6.06 6.59 23.47
C TYR A 262 7.30 7.46 23.68
N GLY A 263 7.45 8.50 22.87
CA GLY A 263 8.60 9.41 22.94
C GLY A 263 9.86 8.88 22.23
N ALA A 264 9.80 7.74 21.54
CA ALA A 264 10.90 7.28 20.70
C ALA A 264 11.19 8.28 19.55
N ASP A 265 12.46 8.41 19.18
CA ASP A 265 12.88 9.27 18.07
C ASP A 265 12.36 8.73 16.73
N ILE A 266 11.69 9.57 15.96
CA ILE A 266 11.26 9.30 14.60
C ILE A 266 12.28 9.89 13.63
N LEU A 267 12.78 9.07 12.71
CA LEU A 267 13.88 9.40 11.81
C LEU A 267 13.43 9.44 10.34
N ALA A 268 14.00 10.36 9.56
CA ALA A 268 13.78 10.42 8.12
C ALA A 268 14.36 9.19 7.44
N VAL A 269 13.56 8.45 6.69
CA VAL A 269 13.95 7.21 6.01
C VAL A 269 14.83 7.46 4.77
N ALA A 270 14.80 8.66 4.24
CA ALA A 270 15.58 9.12 3.09
C ALA A 270 15.74 10.65 3.15
N PRO A 271 16.67 11.26 2.41
CA PRO A 271 16.73 12.70 2.28
C PRO A 271 15.53 13.23 1.47
N GLY A 272 15.08 14.44 1.78
CA GLY A 272 13.98 15.06 1.06
C GLY A 272 13.56 16.40 1.62
N THR A 273 12.52 17.00 1.03
CA THR A 273 11.96 18.28 1.44
C THR A 273 10.65 18.08 2.19
N VAL A 274 10.48 18.71 3.32
CA VAL A 274 9.24 18.69 4.09
C VAL A 274 8.15 19.44 3.31
N VAL A 275 7.05 18.74 3.00
CA VAL A 275 5.93 19.32 2.23
C VAL A 275 4.67 19.52 3.07
N GLU A 276 4.57 18.82 4.20
CA GLU A 276 3.47 19.01 5.15
C GLU A 276 3.95 18.85 6.61
N VAL A 277 3.40 19.66 7.50
CA VAL A 277 3.60 19.57 8.96
C VAL A 277 2.29 19.89 9.67
N VAL A 278 1.84 18.97 10.53
CA VAL A 278 0.78 19.19 11.53
C VAL A 278 1.38 18.86 12.90
N ARG A 279 1.22 19.74 13.91
CA ARG A 279 1.97 19.61 15.18
C ARG A 279 1.22 19.90 16.47
N ASP A 280 0.02 20.46 16.39
CA ASP A 280 -0.66 21.08 17.55
C ASP A 280 -1.82 20.27 18.11
N LEU A 281 -2.04 19.05 17.61
CA LEU A 281 -3.09 18.16 18.11
C LEU A 281 -2.63 17.49 19.42
N PRO A 282 -3.52 17.40 20.44
CA PRO A 282 -3.21 16.71 21.69
C PRO A 282 -3.17 15.19 21.51
N ASN A 283 -2.49 14.49 22.44
CA ASN A 283 -2.62 13.04 22.53
C ASN A 283 -4.05 12.62 22.85
N VAL A 284 -4.46 11.52 22.27
CA VAL A 284 -5.69 10.80 22.62
C VAL A 284 -5.43 9.91 23.83
N THR A 285 -6.45 9.63 24.64
CA THR A 285 -6.33 8.66 25.72
C THR A 285 -6.23 7.25 25.16
N PRO A 286 -5.18 6.45 25.47
CA PRO A 286 -5.08 5.08 25.00
C PRO A 286 -6.32 4.25 25.34
N GLY A 287 -6.72 3.35 24.42
CA GLY A 287 -7.93 2.55 24.54
C GLY A 287 -9.23 3.27 24.23
N LYS A 288 -9.17 4.52 23.73
CA LYS A 288 -10.35 5.27 23.31
C LYS A 288 -10.18 5.68 21.85
N ASN A 289 -11.16 5.32 21.04
CA ASN A 289 -11.24 5.83 19.69
C ASN A 289 -11.79 7.27 19.72
N PRO A 290 -11.09 8.25 19.14
CA PRO A 290 -11.57 9.63 19.09
C PRO A 290 -12.79 9.73 18.17
N GLU A 291 -13.73 10.60 18.52
CA GLU A 291 -14.91 10.91 17.73
C GLU A 291 -14.84 12.34 17.18
N GLY A 292 -15.52 12.58 16.06
CA GLY A 292 -15.67 13.93 15.50
C GLY A 292 -14.42 14.51 14.87
N LEU A 293 -13.43 13.70 14.53
CA LEU A 293 -12.24 14.15 13.79
C LEU A 293 -12.62 14.65 12.40
N THR A 294 -12.01 15.75 11.99
CA THR A 294 -12.00 16.17 10.60
C THR A 294 -11.01 15.33 9.79
N ILE A 295 -11.17 15.29 8.47
CA ILE A 295 -10.22 14.63 7.55
C ILE A 295 -8.77 15.06 7.82
N ALA A 296 -8.53 16.36 8.04
CA ALA A 296 -7.21 16.91 8.34
C ALA A 296 -6.62 16.42 9.68
N GLN A 297 -7.44 15.91 10.60
CA GLN A 297 -7.02 15.46 11.92
C GLN A 297 -6.82 13.95 12.03
N ILE A 298 -7.27 13.16 11.05
CA ILE A 298 -7.21 11.67 11.09
C ILE A 298 -5.78 11.20 11.32
N ALA A 299 -4.81 11.62 10.53
CA ALA A 299 -3.41 11.20 10.67
C ALA A 299 -2.66 11.92 11.83
N GLY A 300 -3.36 12.67 12.68
CA GLY A 300 -2.75 13.33 13.85
C GLY A 300 -1.65 14.34 13.50
N ASN A 301 -0.74 14.54 14.45
CA ASN A 301 0.49 15.29 14.20
C ASN A 301 1.39 14.49 13.26
N ARG A 302 1.87 15.14 12.21
CA ARG A 302 2.58 14.43 11.15
C ARG A 302 3.58 15.30 10.40
N VAL A 303 4.49 14.61 9.74
CA VAL A 303 5.41 15.17 8.76
C VAL A 303 5.28 14.36 7.48
N ILE A 304 5.18 15.04 6.33
CA ILE A 304 5.30 14.42 5.01
C ILE A 304 6.54 14.99 4.33
N ILE A 305 7.36 14.09 3.79
CA ILE A 305 8.62 14.41 3.10
C ILE A 305 8.49 14.00 1.64
N ASP A 306 8.73 14.94 0.74
CA ASP A 306 8.96 14.68 -0.69
C ASP A 306 10.39 14.17 -0.88
N MET A 307 10.53 12.90 -1.24
CA MET A 307 11.83 12.26 -1.50
C MET A 307 12.24 12.34 -2.97
N GLY A 308 11.44 13.02 -3.80
CA GLY A 308 11.63 13.12 -5.25
C GLY A 308 11.07 11.89 -6.00
N SER A 309 11.04 12.03 -7.34
CA SER A 309 10.58 10.98 -8.26
C SER A 309 9.17 10.43 -7.99
N GLY A 310 8.30 11.25 -7.37
CA GLY A 310 6.93 10.86 -7.03
C GLY A 310 6.80 9.97 -5.80
N TYR A 311 7.81 9.94 -4.93
CA TYR A 311 7.76 9.23 -3.65
C TYR A 311 7.66 10.20 -2.48
N TYR A 312 6.69 9.95 -1.60
CA TYR A 312 6.47 10.71 -0.39
C TYR A 312 6.47 9.78 0.81
N ALA A 313 7.10 10.22 1.92
CA ALA A 313 7.10 9.48 3.18
C ALA A 313 6.27 10.21 4.22
N MET A 314 5.28 9.54 4.80
CA MET A 314 4.47 10.06 5.89
C MET A 314 4.86 9.41 7.23
N TYR A 315 4.96 10.25 8.25
CA TYR A 315 5.18 9.87 9.65
C TYR A 315 4.06 10.49 10.46
N ALA A 316 3.15 9.69 11.00
CA ALA A 316 1.92 10.15 11.61
C ALA A 316 1.80 9.78 13.09
N HIS A 317 0.82 10.37 13.79
CA HIS A 317 0.52 10.23 15.21
C HIS A 317 1.62 10.73 16.17
N LEU A 318 2.48 11.66 15.71
CA LEU A 318 3.62 12.17 16.49
C LEU A 318 3.17 12.92 17.76
N ALA A 319 4.04 12.94 18.76
CA ALA A 319 3.79 13.58 20.05
C ALA A 319 3.61 15.09 19.93
N PRO A 320 2.69 15.69 20.70
CA PRO A 320 2.46 17.14 20.70
C PRO A 320 3.74 17.93 20.96
N GLY A 321 3.98 18.99 20.20
CA GLY A 321 5.12 19.88 20.36
C GLY A 321 6.50 19.28 20.11
N SER A 322 6.58 18.03 19.59
CA SER A 322 7.86 17.37 19.30
C SER A 322 8.45 17.75 17.94
N ILE A 323 7.62 18.17 16.97
CA ILE A 323 8.03 18.52 15.62
C ILE A 323 8.57 19.95 15.59
N ARG A 324 9.82 20.13 15.15
CA ARG A 324 10.48 21.44 15.00
C ARG A 324 10.66 21.89 13.56
N LEU A 325 10.28 21.04 12.62
CA LEU A 325 10.41 21.26 11.18
C LEU A 325 9.31 22.21 10.67
N HIS A 326 9.60 22.83 9.53
CA HIS A 326 8.67 23.67 8.76
C HIS A 326 8.59 23.17 7.33
N VAL A 327 7.48 23.44 6.66
CA VAL A 327 7.37 23.20 5.22
C VAL A 327 8.47 23.95 4.49
N GLY A 328 9.16 23.26 3.57
CA GLY A 328 10.33 23.75 2.85
C GLY A 328 11.68 23.37 3.47
N ASP A 329 11.72 22.88 4.71
CA ASP A 329 12.97 22.39 5.30
C ASP A 329 13.47 21.15 4.55
N TYR A 330 14.77 21.09 4.29
CA TYR A 330 15.42 19.91 3.76
C TYR A 330 15.95 19.04 4.90
N VAL A 331 15.59 17.76 4.89
CA VAL A 331 16.04 16.76 5.87
C VAL A 331 17.00 15.74 5.25
N ARG A 332 17.93 15.25 6.06
CA ARG A 332 18.84 14.17 5.67
C ARG A 332 18.30 12.83 6.20
N GLN A 333 18.65 11.75 5.54
CA GLN A 333 18.40 10.39 6.05
C GLN A 333 18.93 10.27 7.49
N GLY A 334 18.15 9.63 8.38
CA GLY A 334 18.46 9.49 9.79
C GLY A 334 18.28 10.75 10.64
N GLN A 335 17.89 11.88 10.04
CA GLN A 335 17.59 13.11 10.81
C GLN A 335 16.30 12.92 11.62
N LYS A 336 16.34 13.32 12.89
CA LYS A 336 15.17 13.31 13.77
C LYS A 336 14.10 14.29 13.27
N LEU A 337 12.86 13.79 13.15
CA LEU A 337 11.69 14.54 12.68
C LEU A 337 10.79 14.98 13.85
N GLY A 338 10.65 14.12 14.86
CA GLY A 338 9.80 14.30 16.01
C GLY A 338 9.92 13.12 16.97
N LEU A 339 8.90 12.94 17.79
CA LEU A 339 8.78 11.84 18.75
C LEU A 339 7.49 11.05 18.47
N LEU A 340 7.54 9.74 18.70
CA LEU A 340 6.37 8.87 18.66
C LEU A 340 5.34 9.32 19.70
N GLY A 341 4.10 9.47 19.28
CA GLY A 341 3.00 9.98 20.10
C GLY A 341 1.73 9.13 19.99
N ASN A 342 0.58 9.78 20.21
CA ASN A 342 -0.75 9.17 20.17
C ASN A 342 -1.80 10.21 19.79
N THR A 343 -1.66 10.86 18.65
CA THR A 343 -2.55 11.96 18.22
C THR A 343 -3.39 11.57 17.02
N GLY A 344 -4.56 12.21 16.84
CA GLY A 344 -5.46 11.89 15.71
C GLY A 344 -6.26 10.62 15.90
N ASN A 345 -6.55 9.88 14.83
CA ASN A 345 -7.26 8.59 14.87
C ASN A 345 -6.31 7.48 15.32
N SER A 346 -6.05 7.42 16.61
CA SER A 346 -5.12 6.48 17.22
C SER A 346 -5.71 5.94 18.52
N SER A 347 -5.66 4.62 18.71
CA SER A 347 -6.11 3.93 19.92
C SER A 347 -4.99 3.70 20.92
N ALA A 348 -3.72 3.72 20.48
CA ALA A 348 -2.55 3.48 21.29
C ALA A 348 -1.31 4.18 20.72
N PRO A 349 -0.30 4.53 21.54
CA PRO A 349 0.96 5.10 21.05
C PRO A 349 1.67 4.20 20.04
N HIS A 350 1.80 4.70 18.81
CA HIS A 350 2.49 4.04 17.70
C HIS A 350 3.01 5.06 16.69
N LEU A 351 3.88 4.65 15.81
CA LEU A 351 4.22 5.38 14.60
C LEU A 351 3.47 4.75 13.43
N HIS A 352 2.52 5.45 12.84
CA HIS A 352 2.01 5.11 11.51
C HIS A 352 2.98 5.64 10.47
N PHE A 353 3.51 4.73 9.64
CA PHE A 353 4.47 5.03 8.58
C PHE A 353 4.03 4.43 7.26
N GLN A 354 4.07 5.22 6.19
CA GLN A 354 3.82 4.75 4.82
C GLN A 354 4.63 5.52 3.77
N LEU A 355 4.88 4.88 2.64
CA LEU A 355 5.24 5.54 1.40
C LEU A 355 4.01 5.75 0.53
N MET A 356 3.99 6.88 -0.20
CA MET A 356 2.85 7.35 -0.98
C MET A 356 3.31 7.83 -2.36
N ASP A 357 2.40 7.78 -3.34
CA ASP A 357 2.59 8.37 -4.67
C ASP A 357 2.24 9.86 -4.74
N ARG A 358 1.56 10.39 -3.71
CA ARG A 358 1.12 11.79 -3.58
C ARG A 358 1.23 12.25 -2.12
N PRO A 359 1.41 13.57 -1.86
CA PRO A 359 1.55 14.09 -0.49
C PRO A 359 0.19 14.27 0.20
N SER A 360 -0.56 13.20 0.35
CA SER A 360 -1.88 13.21 1.00
C SER A 360 -2.05 11.95 1.82
N SER A 361 -2.56 12.08 3.04
CA SER A 361 -2.74 10.94 3.94
C SER A 361 -3.93 10.02 3.63
N LEU A 362 -4.81 10.40 2.70
CA LEU A 362 -6.02 9.64 2.37
C LEU A 362 -6.32 9.60 0.87
N ASP A 363 -5.76 10.53 0.10
CA ASP A 363 -5.89 10.66 -1.37
C ASP A 363 -4.54 10.30 -2.00
N ASP A 364 -4.13 9.07 -1.80
CA ASP A 364 -2.85 8.53 -2.26
C ASP A 364 -2.95 7.03 -2.51
N THR A 365 -2.02 6.49 -3.27
CA THR A 365 -1.74 5.06 -3.30
C THR A 365 -0.56 4.77 -2.39
N SER A 366 -0.77 3.90 -1.39
CA SER A 366 0.32 3.37 -0.59
C SER A 366 1.26 2.53 -1.46
N LEU A 367 2.56 2.78 -1.35
CA LEU A 367 3.60 2.10 -2.12
C LEU A 367 4.41 1.14 -1.24
N PRO A 368 4.77 -0.05 -1.72
CA PRO A 368 5.65 -0.95 -0.99
C PRO A 368 7.07 -0.36 -0.90
N PHE A 369 7.77 -0.73 0.17
CA PHE A 369 9.15 -0.34 0.42
C PHE A 369 9.96 -1.48 1.01
N LEU A 370 11.27 -1.41 0.83
CA LEU A 370 12.23 -2.36 1.41
C LEU A 370 13.13 -1.57 2.37
N PHE A 371 13.34 -2.08 3.58
CA PHE A 371 14.40 -1.54 4.42
C PHE A 371 15.77 -2.02 3.92
N ASP A 372 16.74 -1.11 3.89
CA ASP A 372 18.12 -1.40 3.50
C ASP A 372 18.75 -2.46 4.43
N HIS A 373 18.42 -2.41 5.73
CA HIS A 373 18.81 -3.41 6.75
C HIS A 373 17.82 -3.43 7.91
N MET A 374 17.58 -4.60 8.47
CA MET A 374 16.84 -4.84 9.69
C MET A 374 17.20 -6.21 10.26
N ASN A 375 16.98 -6.42 11.56
CA ASN A 375 17.11 -7.73 12.19
C ASN A 375 15.71 -8.25 12.55
N LEU A 376 15.35 -9.42 12.01
CA LEU A 376 14.09 -10.10 12.37
C LEU A 376 14.33 -10.90 13.66
N GLU A 377 13.71 -10.48 14.77
CA GLU A 377 13.85 -11.07 16.11
C GLU A 377 12.82 -12.17 16.39
N GLY A 378 11.74 -12.20 15.63
CA GLY A 378 10.64 -13.15 15.80
C GLY A 378 9.35 -12.68 15.14
N ARG A 379 8.26 -13.32 15.52
CA ARG A 379 6.92 -12.98 15.03
C ARG A 379 5.90 -12.94 16.16
N ALA A 380 5.05 -11.93 16.17
CA ALA A 380 3.92 -11.86 17.08
C ALA A 380 2.85 -12.89 16.66
N LEU A 381 2.36 -13.67 17.61
CA LEU A 381 1.34 -14.72 17.37
C LEU A 381 -0.08 -14.17 17.40
N LEU A 382 -0.27 -12.95 17.87
CA LEU A 382 -1.53 -12.21 17.87
C LEU A 382 -1.38 -10.92 17.07
N ASP A 383 -2.47 -10.48 16.48
CA ASP A 383 -2.57 -9.15 15.87
C ASP A 383 -2.59 -8.06 16.97
N LEU A 384 -2.09 -6.87 16.66
CA LEU A 384 -2.10 -5.73 17.59
C LEU A 384 -3.52 -5.24 17.94
N THR A 385 -4.53 -5.55 17.14
CA THR A 385 -5.95 -5.31 17.48
C THR A 385 -6.35 -5.98 18.79
N ALA A 386 -5.67 -7.07 19.18
CA ALA A 386 -5.88 -7.69 20.49
C ALA A 386 -5.50 -6.77 21.67
N LEU A 387 -4.65 -5.77 21.46
CA LEU A 387 -4.35 -4.74 22.48
C LEU A 387 -5.51 -3.75 22.64
N ASP A 388 -6.21 -3.42 21.57
CA ASP A 388 -7.35 -2.49 21.57
C ASP A 388 -8.59 -3.09 22.27
N GLU A 389 -8.80 -4.41 22.08
CA GLU A 389 -9.97 -5.10 22.63
C GLU A 389 -9.88 -5.38 24.13
N ASN A 390 -8.68 -5.27 24.72
CA ASN A 390 -8.42 -5.73 26.09
C ASN A 390 -7.74 -4.67 26.98
N THR A 391 -8.11 -3.41 26.82
CA THR A 391 -7.51 -2.26 27.53
C THR A 391 -7.55 -2.33 29.05
N ASP A 392 -8.37 -3.19 29.64
CA ASP A 392 -8.45 -3.39 31.10
C ASP A 392 -7.52 -4.50 31.62
N LYS A 393 -6.83 -5.23 30.74
CA LYS A 393 -5.93 -6.31 31.10
C LYS A 393 -4.58 -6.14 30.44
N LYS A 394 -3.51 -6.12 31.23
CA LYS A 394 -2.15 -6.15 30.72
C LYS A 394 -1.91 -7.46 29.97
N ILE A 395 -1.86 -7.39 28.64
CA ILE A 395 -1.64 -8.53 27.77
C ILE A 395 -0.21 -8.51 27.28
N ALA A 396 0.51 -9.61 27.50
CA ALA A 396 1.75 -9.88 26.79
C ALA A 396 1.41 -10.45 25.41
N ILE A 397 1.95 -9.87 24.36
CA ILE A 397 1.88 -10.41 23.02
C ILE A 397 2.73 -11.68 22.97
N PRO A 398 2.15 -12.87 22.74
CA PRO A 398 2.93 -14.08 22.59
C PRO A 398 3.82 -13.97 21.35
N LEU A 399 5.08 -14.37 21.49
CA LEU A 399 6.09 -14.27 20.45
C LEU A 399 6.61 -15.64 20.06
N ASP A 400 6.66 -15.91 18.77
CA ASP A 400 7.51 -16.94 18.20
C ASP A 400 8.90 -16.32 18.00
N LYS A 401 9.77 -16.52 19.00
CA LYS A 401 11.13 -15.98 19.02
C LYS A 401 12.10 -16.94 18.37
N HIS A 402 12.97 -16.42 17.55
CA HIS A 402 14.11 -17.14 17.01
C HIS A 402 15.38 -16.31 17.17
N GLU A 403 16.54 -16.88 16.87
CA GLU A 403 17.78 -16.12 16.78
C GLU A 403 17.62 -14.98 15.76
N ALA A 404 18.07 -13.77 16.12
CA ALA A 404 17.92 -12.60 15.28
C ALA A 404 18.55 -12.83 13.90
N LYS A 405 17.75 -12.70 12.85
CA LYS A 405 18.16 -12.90 11.47
C LYS A 405 18.34 -11.55 10.78
N PRO A 406 19.59 -11.20 10.36
CA PRO A 406 19.78 -9.99 9.57
C PRO A 406 19.16 -10.13 8.19
N LEU A 407 18.39 -9.12 7.80
CA LEU A 407 17.76 -8.99 6.50
C LEU A 407 18.20 -7.69 5.84
N THR A 408 18.37 -7.73 4.54
CA THR A 408 18.70 -6.56 3.72
C THR A 408 17.76 -6.50 2.52
N ARG A 409 17.37 -5.28 2.18
CA ARG A 409 16.43 -5.01 1.07
C ARG A 409 15.19 -5.92 1.16
N ALA A 410 14.52 -5.85 2.31
CA ALA A 410 13.33 -6.63 2.57
C ALA A 410 12.20 -5.76 3.15
N MET A 411 10.98 -6.06 2.72
CA MET A 411 9.75 -5.48 3.26
C MET A 411 9.40 -6.20 4.55
N PRO A 412 9.21 -5.50 5.67
CA PRO A 412 8.70 -6.13 6.88
C PRO A 412 7.25 -6.59 6.65
N LEU A 413 6.96 -7.82 7.03
CA LEU A 413 5.63 -8.39 6.93
C LEU A 413 4.86 -8.23 8.25
N SER A 414 3.55 -8.24 8.17
CA SER A 414 2.68 -8.11 9.34
C SER A 414 3.07 -9.08 10.44
N ARG A 415 3.11 -8.57 11.67
CA ARG A 415 3.48 -9.27 12.90
C ARG A 415 4.98 -9.57 13.06
N ASP A 416 5.83 -9.18 12.12
CA ASP A 416 7.27 -9.25 12.36
C ASP A 416 7.68 -8.42 13.57
N VAL A 417 8.60 -8.94 14.37
CA VAL A 417 9.24 -8.25 15.48
C VAL A 417 10.68 -7.94 15.07
N LEU A 418 11.02 -6.67 15.05
CA LEU A 418 12.23 -6.16 14.42
C LEU A 418 13.10 -5.36 15.36
N GLU A 419 14.41 -5.41 15.11
CA GLU A 419 15.41 -4.49 15.63
C GLU A 419 15.97 -3.63 14.49
N PHE A 420 16.12 -2.34 14.74
CA PHE A 420 16.75 -1.36 13.86
C PHE A 420 18.01 -0.78 14.52
N GLN A 421 19.11 -0.66 13.76
CA GLN A 421 20.40 -0.14 14.21
C GLN A 421 20.52 1.38 14.17
#